data_8f6cc0c492598da49c105dff818aa967
#
_entry.id   8f6cc0c492598da49c105dff818aa967
#
_cell.length_a   1.000
_cell.length_b   1.000
_cell.length_c   1.000
_cell.angle_alpha   90.00
_cell.angle_beta   90.00
_cell.angle_gamma   90.00
#
_symmetry.space_group_name_H-M   'P 1'
#
loop_
_entity.id
_entity.type
_entity.pdbx_description
1 polymer ?
#
loop_
_entity_poly.entity_id
_entity_poly.type
_entity_poly.pdbx_seq_one_letter_code
_entity_poly.pdbx_strand_id
1 'polypeptide(L)'
;PEIVGGGAALVDGDGDGDLDAYLVQSGWNLAEGAAPDSPANQLFLNRGDGFFDPATDIGDGADRGYGMGVAVGDYDQDGDMDLYVTNLGPNALLRNDGAGHFENVAASAGVNDPGWSTAAVFFDLDNDGDQDLYVVNYVNWSVAIEKPCSSRGSPTYCAPTAYNAPAMDRLYRNEGDGTFVDITVLAGINRSFGNGLGAVAADFN
;
A
#
# COMPACT_ATOMS: atom_id res chain seq x y z
N PRO A 1 -15.39 3.36 -5.08
CA PRO A 1 -14.19 3.25 -4.20
C PRO A 1 -14.49 3.51 -2.73
N GLU A 2 -15.40 4.41 -2.39
CA GLU A 2 -15.73 4.85 -1.01
C GLU A 2 -16.19 3.73 -0.05
N ILE A 3 -16.41 2.51 -0.54
CA ILE A 3 -16.76 1.33 0.27
C ILE A 3 -15.60 0.36 0.49
N VAL A 4 -14.44 0.66 -0.06
CA VAL A 4 -13.22 -0.14 0.06
C VAL A 4 -12.09 0.81 0.40
N GLY A 5 -11.38 0.54 1.46
CA GLY A 5 -10.25 1.34 1.88
C GLY A 5 -9.91 1.12 3.35
N GLY A 6 -8.75 1.62 3.70
CA GLY A 6 -8.16 1.43 5.00
C GLY A 6 -7.43 0.08 5.13
N GLY A 7 -6.40 0.08 5.93
CA GLY A 7 -5.58 -1.07 6.28
C GLY A 7 -4.91 -0.81 7.62
N ALA A 8 -4.30 -1.84 8.17
CA ALA A 8 -3.52 -1.71 9.39
C ALA A 8 -2.32 -2.65 9.34
N ALA A 9 -1.22 -2.24 9.93
CA ALA A 9 -0.06 -3.07 10.16
C ALA A 9 0.36 -2.98 11.63
N LEU A 10 0.96 -4.05 12.11
CA LEU A 10 1.72 -4.05 13.35
C LEU A 10 3.20 -4.07 12.97
N VAL A 11 3.95 -3.14 13.51
CA VAL A 11 5.36 -2.89 13.18
C VAL A 11 6.07 -2.33 14.40
N ASP A 12 7.29 -2.73 14.65
CA ASP A 12 8.16 -2.02 15.59
C ASP A 12 8.66 -0.77 14.86
N GLY A 13 7.99 0.34 15.08
CA GLY A 13 8.21 1.57 14.32
C GLY A 13 9.31 2.45 14.93
N ASP A 14 9.48 2.41 16.24
CA ASP A 14 10.43 3.25 16.97
C ASP A 14 11.64 2.48 17.56
N GLY A 15 11.75 1.17 17.24
CA GLY A 15 12.90 0.35 17.58
C GLY A 15 12.97 -0.06 19.06
N ASP A 16 11.85 0.02 19.80
CA ASP A 16 11.80 -0.32 21.22
C ASP A 16 11.53 -1.81 21.49
N GLY A 17 11.15 -2.57 20.48
CA GLY A 17 10.89 -4.00 20.48
C GLY A 17 9.42 -4.36 20.73
N ASP A 18 8.54 -3.40 20.95
CA ASP A 18 7.10 -3.59 21.06
C ASP A 18 6.44 -3.31 19.70
N LEU A 19 5.36 -4.02 19.36
CA LEU A 19 4.67 -3.79 18.10
C LEU A 19 3.71 -2.60 18.21
N ASP A 20 3.95 -1.61 17.38
CA ASP A 20 3.12 -0.42 17.18
C ASP A 20 2.00 -0.69 16.17
N ALA A 21 1.02 0.20 16.10
CA ALA A 21 -0.07 0.08 15.15
C ALA A 21 -0.05 1.23 14.12
N TYR A 22 0.20 0.89 12.86
CA TYR A 22 0.06 1.83 11.75
C TYR A 22 -1.30 1.68 11.08
N LEU A 23 -2.08 2.77 11.02
CA LEU A 23 -3.44 2.80 10.49
C LEU A 23 -3.50 3.60 9.21
N VAL A 24 -3.86 2.93 8.12
CA VAL A 24 -4.05 3.53 6.80
C VAL A 24 -5.42 4.20 6.72
N GLN A 25 -5.45 5.43 6.27
CA GLN A 25 -6.67 6.23 6.14
C GLN A 25 -7.10 6.36 4.68
N SER A 26 -8.41 6.33 4.48
CA SER A 26 -9.06 6.68 3.23
C SER A 26 -10.26 7.58 3.55
N GLY A 27 -10.88 8.18 2.56
CA GLY A 27 -12.14 8.85 2.83
C GLY A 27 -12.20 10.34 2.51
N TRP A 28 -11.32 10.83 1.65
CA TRP A 28 -11.55 12.12 1.02
C TRP A 28 -12.41 11.96 -0.26
N ASN A 29 -13.04 13.07 -0.69
CA ASN A 29 -13.88 13.07 -1.89
C ASN A 29 -13.04 12.91 -3.16
N LEU A 30 -13.12 11.75 -3.81
CA LEU A 30 -12.35 11.42 -5.00
C LEU A 30 -12.55 12.39 -6.17
N ALA A 31 -13.73 13.05 -6.25
CA ALA A 31 -14.01 14.03 -7.31
C ALA A 31 -13.30 15.37 -7.06
N GLU A 32 -13.00 15.69 -5.82
CA GLU A 32 -12.36 16.94 -5.41
C GLU A 32 -10.84 16.77 -5.19
N GLY A 33 -10.38 15.52 -5.04
CA GLY A 33 -9.00 15.21 -4.71
C GLY A 33 -8.66 15.38 -3.23
N ALA A 34 -7.41 15.08 -2.87
CA ALA A 34 -6.93 15.28 -1.50
C ALA A 34 -6.86 16.78 -1.16
N ALA A 35 -7.39 17.13 0.01
CA ALA A 35 -7.31 18.47 0.58
C ALA A 35 -6.28 18.51 1.74
N PRO A 36 -5.82 19.68 2.15
CA PRO A 36 -4.86 19.78 3.28
C PRO A 36 -5.38 19.19 4.60
N ASP A 37 -6.70 19.12 4.77
CA ASP A 37 -7.40 18.55 5.91
C ASP A 37 -7.90 17.11 5.68
N SER A 38 -7.53 16.49 4.55
CA SER A 38 -7.79 15.07 4.32
C SER A 38 -7.18 14.21 5.43
N PRO A 39 -7.85 13.13 5.86
CA PRO A 39 -7.28 12.22 6.83
C PRO A 39 -5.89 11.76 6.42
N ALA A 40 -4.96 11.76 7.35
CA ALA A 40 -3.62 11.22 7.17
C ALA A 40 -3.51 9.85 7.84
N ASN A 41 -2.62 9.01 7.36
CA ASN A 41 -2.24 7.79 8.04
C ASN A 41 -1.68 8.11 9.44
N GLN A 42 -1.80 7.18 10.36
CA GLN A 42 -1.45 7.40 11.76
C GLN A 42 -0.65 6.22 12.31
N LEU A 43 0.39 6.56 13.07
CA LEU A 43 1.13 5.61 13.90
C LEU A 43 0.72 5.78 15.36
N PHE A 44 0.52 4.68 16.05
CA PHE A 44 0.24 4.60 17.47
C PHE A 44 1.31 3.74 18.12
N LEU A 45 2.14 4.36 18.96
CA LEU A 45 3.22 3.71 19.67
C LEU A 45 2.68 2.88 20.82
N ASN A 46 3.13 1.64 20.94
CA ASN A 46 2.80 0.73 22.02
C ASN A 46 3.58 1.11 23.28
N ARG A 47 2.93 1.12 24.41
CA ARG A 47 3.56 1.44 25.69
C ARG A 47 4.06 0.22 26.47
N GLY A 48 3.93 -0.97 25.91
CA GLY A 48 4.27 -2.22 26.59
C GLY A 48 3.28 -2.63 27.71
N ASP A 49 2.25 -1.82 27.98
CA ASP A 49 1.23 -2.05 29.02
C ASP A 49 -0.17 -2.38 28.46
N GLY A 50 -0.26 -2.56 27.12
CA GLY A 50 -1.50 -2.83 26.40
C GLY A 50 -2.25 -1.57 25.96
N PHE A 51 -1.65 -0.41 26.08
CA PHE A 51 -2.17 0.87 25.58
C PHE A 51 -1.25 1.46 24.53
N PHE A 52 -1.81 2.33 23.69
CA PHE A 52 -1.13 3.00 22.61
C PHE A 52 -1.26 4.51 22.73
N ASP A 53 -0.19 5.23 22.44
CA ASP A 53 -0.18 6.68 22.33
C ASP A 53 0.00 7.10 20.86
N PRO A 54 -0.71 8.12 20.35
CA PRO A 54 -0.51 8.58 19.00
C PRO A 54 0.87 9.22 18.84
N ALA A 55 1.62 8.79 17.84
CA ALA A 55 2.86 9.45 17.44
C ALA A 55 2.56 10.85 16.88
N THR A 56 3.40 11.83 17.17
CA THR A 56 3.16 13.25 16.85
C THR A 56 3.94 13.73 15.65
N ASP A 57 5.07 13.11 15.34
CA ASP A 57 5.93 13.45 14.20
C ASP A 57 6.41 12.15 13.54
N ILE A 58 5.72 11.73 12.49
CA ILE A 58 6.03 10.53 11.73
C ILE A 58 6.50 10.85 10.30
N GLY A 59 6.86 12.10 10.03
CA GLY A 59 7.30 12.54 8.70
C GLY A 59 6.29 12.21 7.61
N ASP A 60 6.77 11.65 6.49
CA ASP A 60 5.92 11.21 5.37
C ASP A 60 5.06 10.00 5.70
N GLY A 61 5.26 9.36 6.85
CA GLY A 61 4.35 8.34 7.38
C GLY A 61 2.91 8.82 7.55
N ALA A 62 2.72 10.15 7.69
CA ALA A 62 1.41 10.81 7.63
C ALA A 62 0.89 10.95 6.18
N ASP A 63 1.07 9.91 5.34
CA ASP A 63 0.58 9.90 3.96
C ASP A 63 -0.92 10.24 3.90
N ARG A 64 -1.30 11.04 2.91
CA ARG A 64 -2.66 11.52 2.66
C ARG A 64 -3.21 10.99 1.35
N GLY A 65 -2.62 9.97 0.80
CA GLY A 65 -3.17 9.20 -0.32
C GLY A 65 -4.53 8.61 0.03
N TYR A 66 -5.26 8.13 -0.96
CA TYR A 66 -6.46 7.33 -0.70
C TYR A 66 -6.04 5.90 -0.37
N GLY A 67 -5.70 5.67 0.90
CA GLY A 67 -5.09 4.44 1.36
C GLY A 67 -6.00 3.22 1.29
N MET A 68 -5.45 2.09 0.89
CA MET A 68 -6.16 0.83 0.67
C MET A 68 -5.59 -0.32 1.50
N GLY A 69 -4.29 -0.35 1.71
CA GLY A 69 -3.60 -1.41 2.45
C GLY A 69 -2.17 -1.02 2.79
N VAL A 70 -1.51 -1.88 3.54
CA VAL A 70 -0.11 -1.70 3.92
C VAL A 70 0.58 -3.06 4.03
N ALA A 71 1.84 -3.13 3.57
CA ALA A 71 2.76 -4.24 3.80
C ALA A 71 3.94 -3.76 4.63
N VAL A 72 4.51 -4.66 5.43
CA VAL A 72 5.68 -4.42 6.29
C VAL A 72 6.84 -5.26 5.78
N GLY A 73 8.03 -4.69 5.70
CA GLY A 73 9.26 -5.39 5.33
C GLY A 73 10.47 -4.50 5.58
N ASP A 74 11.63 -5.09 5.77
CA ASP A 74 12.94 -4.43 5.81
C ASP A 74 13.53 -4.52 4.39
N TYR A 75 13.18 -3.52 3.53
CA TYR A 75 13.50 -3.65 2.09
C TYR A 75 14.95 -3.28 1.77
N ASP A 76 15.61 -2.47 2.60
CA ASP A 76 17.00 -2.01 2.41
C ASP A 76 17.99 -2.65 3.39
N GLN A 77 17.49 -3.60 4.22
CA GLN A 77 18.27 -4.42 5.16
C GLN A 77 19.05 -3.60 6.19
N ASP A 78 18.51 -2.47 6.59
CA ASP A 78 19.12 -1.64 7.64
C ASP A 78 18.72 -2.11 9.05
N GLY A 79 17.77 -3.02 9.17
CA GLY A 79 17.27 -3.62 10.40
C GLY A 79 16.00 -2.98 10.93
N ASP A 80 15.54 -1.89 10.34
CA ASP A 80 14.31 -1.20 10.69
C ASP A 80 13.17 -1.62 9.76
N MET A 81 11.96 -1.75 10.27
CA MET A 81 10.84 -2.18 9.45
C MET A 81 10.22 -1.02 8.69
N ASP A 82 10.11 -1.17 7.38
CA ASP A 82 9.53 -0.22 6.44
C ASP A 82 8.08 -0.54 6.12
N LEU A 83 7.38 0.42 5.52
CA LEU A 83 5.99 0.28 5.14
C LEU A 83 5.79 0.54 3.65
N TYR A 84 5.10 -0.35 2.96
CA TYR A 84 4.58 -0.06 1.62
C TYR A 84 3.08 0.16 1.68
N VAL A 85 2.65 1.41 1.48
CA VAL A 85 1.23 1.81 1.51
C VAL A 85 0.66 1.78 0.10
N THR A 86 -0.38 0.97 -0.09
CA THR A 86 -1.12 0.92 -1.34
C THR A 86 -2.23 1.96 -1.35
N ASN A 87 -2.37 2.67 -2.46
CA ASN A 87 -3.30 3.78 -2.64
C ASN A 87 -4.18 3.62 -3.90
N LEU A 88 -5.26 4.35 -3.97
CA LEU A 88 -5.87 4.75 -5.22
C LEU A 88 -5.10 5.97 -5.74
N GLY A 89 -4.17 5.75 -6.66
CA GLY A 89 -3.15 6.69 -7.09
C GLY A 89 -1.75 6.25 -6.64
N PRO A 90 -0.75 7.12 -6.66
CA PRO A 90 0.63 6.73 -6.36
C PRO A 90 0.74 6.05 -4.99
N ASN A 91 1.39 4.88 -4.97
CA ASN A 91 1.73 4.18 -3.74
C ASN A 91 2.91 4.84 -3.04
N ALA A 92 3.06 4.62 -1.74
CA ALA A 92 4.17 5.11 -0.94
C ALA A 92 5.04 3.95 -0.43
N LEU A 93 6.36 4.08 -0.56
CA LEU A 93 7.35 3.28 0.17
C LEU A 93 7.93 4.18 1.25
N LEU A 94 7.61 3.88 2.48
CA LEU A 94 7.94 4.68 3.65
C LEU A 94 9.12 4.02 4.36
N ARG A 95 10.32 4.55 4.12
CA ARG A 95 11.54 4.11 4.78
C ARG A 95 11.56 4.61 6.21
N ASN A 96 11.74 3.72 7.16
CA ASN A 96 11.87 4.01 8.58
C ASN A 96 13.31 4.46 8.91
N ASP A 97 13.46 5.31 9.88
CA ASP A 97 14.77 5.69 10.43
C ASP A 97 15.07 5.01 11.80
N GLY A 98 14.25 4.02 12.18
CA GLY A 98 14.35 3.31 13.45
C GLY A 98 13.91 4.10 14.67
N ALA A 99 13.32 5.28 14.48
CA ALA A 99 12.84 6.15 15.56
C ALA A 99 11.38 6.63 15.36
N GLY A 100 10.63 5.93 14.51
CA GLY A 100 9.22 6.25 14.22
C GLY A 100 9.00 7.36 13.20
N HIS A 101 10.05 7.80 12.52
CA HIS A 101 9.96 8.82 11.49
C HIS A 101 10.23 8.19 10.11
N PHE A 102 9.35 8.47 9.15
CA PHE A 102 9.36 7.85 7.82
C PHE A 102 9.62 8.86 6.72
N GLU A 103 10.36 8.43 5.69
CA GLU A 103 10.58 9.16 4.44
C GLU A 103 9.95 8.42 3.26
N ASN A 104 9.16 9.10 2.43
CA ASN A 104 8.60 8.48 1.22
C ASN A 104 9.63 8.43 0.09
N VAL A 105 10.16 7.25 -0.17
CA VAL A 105 11.16 6.97 -1.19
C VAL A 105 10.59 6.26 -2.43
N ALA A 106 9.28 6.05 -2.53
CA ALA A 106 8.66 5.25 -3.60
C ALA A 106 9.04 5.71 -5.02
N ALA A 107 9.15 7.01 -5.24
CA ALA A 107 9.52 7.55 -6.56
C ALA A 107 10.99 7.29 -6.90
N SER A 108 11.92 7.45 -5.96
CA SER A 108 13.35 7.16 -6.16
C SER A 108 13.62 5.66 -6.23
N ALA A 109 12.90 4.85 -5.46
CA ALA A 109 12.96 3.40 -5.48
C ALA A 109 12.28 2.77 -6.70
N GLY A 110 11.47 3.52 -7.48
CA GLY A 110 10.83 3.03 -8.70
C GLY A 110 9.56 2.21 -8.47
N VAL A 111 8.91 2.33 -7.29
CA VAL A 111 7.74 1.52 -6.90
C VAL A 111 6.46 2.34 -6.64
N ASN A 112 6.41 3.58 -7.09
CA ASN A 112 5.26 4.47 -6.93
C ASN A 112 4.12 4.19 -7.94
N ASP A 113 3.66 2.93 -8.05
CA ASP A 113 2.57 2.53 -8.95
C ASP A 113 1.38 3.51 -8.83
N PRO A 114 0.95 4.15 -9.94
CA PRO A 114 -0.14 5.14 -9.91
C PRO A 114 -1.54 4.51 -10.03
N GLY A 115 -1.63 3.18 -10.03
CA GLY A 115 -2.88 2.44 -10.20
C GLY A 115 -3.82 2.53 -9.00
N TRP A 116 -4.83 1.67 -8.98
CA TRP A 116 -5.63 1.40 -7.80
C TRP A 116 -5.08 0.13 -7.16
N SER A 117 -4.11 0.28 -6.29
CA SER A 117 -3.51 -0.82 -5.56
C SER A 117 -4.29 -1.10 -4.27
N THR A 118 -4.52 -2.37 -3.96
CA THR A 118 -5.34 -2.79 -2.81
C THR A 118 -4.57 -3.56 -1.76
N ALA A 119 -3.50 -4.22 -2.15
CA ALA A 119 -2.64 -4.98 -1.25
C ALA A 119 -1.22 -5.04 -1.82
N ALA A 120 -0.27 -5.32 -0.94
CA ALA A 120 1.10 -5.65 -1.32
C ALA A 120 1.67 -6.69 -0.37
N VAL A 121 2.78 -7.31 -0.77
CA VAL A 121 3.53 -8.24 0.08
C VAL A 121 5.00 -8.18 -0.31
N PHE A 122 5.86 -8.14 0.72
CA PHE A 122 7.30 -8.34 0.57
C PHE A 122 7.64 -9.84 0.69
N PHE A 123 8.59 -10.30 -0.10
CA PHE A 123 9.12 -11.68 -0.08
C PHE A 123 10.39 -11.76 -0.90
N ASP A 124 11.26 -12.70 -0.60
CA ASP A 124 12.47 -13.00 -1.38
C ASP A 124 12.08 -13.94 -2.53
N LEU A 125 12.06 -13.44 -3.76
CA LEU A 125 11.61 -14.17 -4.95
C LEU A 125 12.66 -15.16 -5.48
N ASP A 126 13.93 -14.71 -5.47
CA ASP A 126 15.02 -15.41 -6.15
C ASP A 126 16.11 -15.94 -5.19
N ASN A 127 15.85 -15.82 -3.88
CA ASN A 127 16.71 -16.28 -2.78
C ASN A 127 18.08 -15.58 -2.76
N ASP A 128 18.11 -14.31 -3.09
CA ASP A 128 19.29 -13.47 -2.98
C ASP A 128 19.44 -12.77 -1.61
N GLY A 129 18.39 -12.82 -0.80
CA GLY A 129 18.31 -12.27 0.53
C GLY A 129 17.63 -10.92 0.59
N ASP A 130 17.37 -10.27 -0.55
CA ASP A 130 16.68 -9.00 -0.64
C ASP A 130 15.16 -9.22 -0.71
N GLN A 131 14.39 -8.31 -0.13
CA GLN A 131 12.93 -8.41 -0.19
C GLN A 131 12.37 -7.76 -1.45
N ASP A 132 11.81 -8.58 -2.32
CA ASP A 132 11.05 -8.17 -3.50
C ASP A 132 9.64 -7.73 -3.12
N LEU A 133 8.94 -7.07 -4.05
CA LEU A 133 7.63 -6.52 -3.79
C LEU A 133 6.60 -6.96 -4.84
N TYR A 134 5.50 -7.57 -4.40
CA TYR A 134 4.33 -7.82 -5.23
C TYR A 134 3.20 -6.89 -4.84
N VAL A 135 2.63 -6.19 -5.84
CA VAL A 135 1.55 -5.22 -5.67
C VAL A 135 0.32 -5.67 -6.43
N VAL A 136 -0.79 -5.79 -5.72
CA VAL A 136 -2.09 -6.20 -6.26
C VAL A 136 -2.88 -4.98 -6.67
N ASN A 137 -3.29 -4.96 -7.94
CA ASN A 137 -4.12 -3.91 -8.51
C ASN A 137 -5.56 -4.37 -8.73
N TYR A 138 -6.53 -3.46 -8.47
CA TYR A 138 -7.94 -3.80 -8.48
C TYR A 138 -8.58 -3.61 -9.85
N VAL A 139 -8.64 -2.39 -10.31
CA VAL A 139 -9.27 -2.03 -11.58
C VAL A 139 -8.66 -0.74 -12.12
N ASN A 140 -8.51 -0.63 -13.43
CA ASN A 140 -8.12 0.62 -14.08
C ASN A 140 -9.29 1.60 -14.07
N TRP A 141 -9.49 2.24 -12.92
CA TRP A 141 -10.59 3.16 -12.66
C TRP A 141 -10.11 4.61 -12.61
N SER A 142 -10.97 5.50 -13.00
CA SER A 142 -10.82 6.94 -12.77
C SER A 142 -12.20 7.59 -12.66
N VAL A 143 -12.28 8.78 -12.10
CA VAL A 143 -13.51 9.56 -12.02
C VAL A 143 -14.15 9.75 -13.41
N ALA A 144 -13.34 9.86 -14.47
CA ALA A 144 -13.81 10.05 -15.84
C ALA A 144 -14.58 8.85 -16.42
N ILE A 145 -14.35 7.63 -15.89
CA ILE A 145 -15.06 6.42 -16.34
C ILE A 145 -16.12 5.94 -15.34
N GLU A 146 -16.39 6.73 -14.29
CA GLU A 146 -17.42 6.40 -13.32
C GLU A 146 -18.78 6.25 -14.00
N LYS A 147 -19.54 5.26 -13.54
CA LYS A 147 -20.84 4.89 -14.12
C LYS A 147 -21.95 5.00 -13.07
N PRO A 148 -23.14 5.47 -13.46
CA PRO A 148 -24.29 5.37 -12.57
C PRO A 148 -24.77 3.93 -12.52
N CYS A 149 -24.74 3.32 -11.34
CA CYS A 149 -25.33 2.02 -11.09
C CYS A 149 -26.51 2.12 -10.15
N SER A 150 -27.46 1.20 -10.29
CA SER A 150 -28.63 1.14 -9.42
C SER A 150 -28.97 -0.30 -9.09
N SER A 151 -29.50 -0.53 -7.90
CA SER A 151 -30.10 -1.79 -7.48
C SER A 151 -31.48 -1.53 -6.93
N ARG A 152 -32.47 -2.26 -7.46
CA ARG A 152 -33.90 -2.10 -7.09
C ARG A 152 -34.41 -0.67 -7.18
N GLY A 153 -33.88 0.11 -8.16
CA GLY A 153 -34.27 1.52 -8.37
C GLY A 153 -33.58 2.54 -7.48
N SER A 154 -32.68 2.14 -6.59
CA SER A 154 -31.87 3.05 -5.77
C SER A 154 -30.44 3.13 -6.29
N PRO A 155 -29.79 4.31 -6.27
CA PRO A 155 -28.37 4.44 -6.61
C PRO A 155 -27.52 3.49 -5.76
N THR A 156 -26.50 2.87 -6.38
CA THR A 156 -25.56 1.98 -5.70
C THR A 156 -24.21 2.04 -6.40
N TYR A 157 -23.18 1.52 -5.75
CA TYR A 157 -21.86 1.35 -6.37
C TYR A 157 -21.88 0.27 -7.44
N CYS A 158 -21.14 0.52 -8.51
CA CYS A 158 -20.97 -0.47 -9.57
C CYS A 158 -20.08 -1.64 -9.12
N ALA A 159 -20.43 -2.85 -9.55
CA ALA A 159 -19.50 -3.96 -9.44
C ALA A 159 -18.25 -3.66 -10.29
N PRO A 160 -17.04 -4.08 -9.88
CA PRO A 160 -15.81 -3.83 -10.62
C PRO A 160 -15.85 -4.33 -12.07
N THR A 161 -16.53 -5.45 -12.30
CA THR A 161 -16.75 -6.01 -13.64
C THR A 161 -17.57 -5.11 -14.58
N ALA A 162 -18.34 -4.16 -14.03
CA ALA A 162 -19.11 -3.19 -14.84
C ALA A 162 -18.21 -2.23 -15.62
N TYR A 163 -17.00 -1.99 -15.13
CA TYR A 163 -16.03 -1.12 -15.81
C TYR A 163 -15.34 -1.81 -16.97
N ASN A 164 -15.24 -3.15 -16.97
CA ASN A 164 -14.51 -3.95 -17.96
C ASN A 164 -13.08 -3.43 -18.18
N ALA A 165 -12.41 -3.08 -17.11
CA ALA A 165 -11.09 -2.45 -17.08
C ALA A 165 -10.19 -3.14 -16.03
N PRO A 166 -9.91 -4.46 -16.17
CA PRO A 166 -9.08 -5.17 -15.21
C PRO A 166 -7.68 -4.52 -15.14
N ALA A 167 -7.15 -4.38 -13.96
CA ALA A 167 -5.80 -3.90 -13.75
C ALA A 167 -4.79 -5.06 -13.80
N MET A 168 -3.55 -4.72 -14.04
CA MET A 168 -2.42 -5.64 -14.01
C MET A 168 -1.66 -5.43 -12.70
N ASP A 169 -1.43 -6.52 -11.98
CA ASP A 169 -0.57 -6.52 -10.81
C ASP A 169 0.89 -6.20 -11.18
N ARG A 170 1.69 -5.85 -10.21
CA ARG A 170 3.11 -5.54 -10.39
C ARG A 170 3.98 -6.46 -9.56
N LEU A 171 5.09 -6.87 -10.15
CA LEU A 171 6.17 -7.57 -9.48
C LEU A 171 7.45 -6.77 -9.66
N TYR A 172 8.00 -6.34 -8.57
CA TYR A 172 9.23 -5.55 -8.50
C TYR A 172 10.31 -6.39 -7.85
N ARG A 173 11.44 -6.55 -8.54
CA ARG A 173 12.64 -7.14 -7.96
C ARG A 173 13.47 -6.05 -7.30
N ASN A 174 13.90 -6.30 -6.08
CA ASN A 174 14.87 -5.48 -5.38
C ASN A 174 16.28 -5.66 -6.00
N GLU A 175 17.04 -4.59 -6.13
CA GLU A 175 18.40 -4.63 -6.67
C GLU A 175 19.46 -4.56 -5.55
N GLY A 176 19.08 -4.59 -4.27
CA GLY A 176 19.97 -4.53 -3.11
C GLY A 176 20.65 -3.17 -2.89
N ASP A 177 20.22 -2.14 -3.61
CA ASP A 177 20.77 -0.78 -3.53
C ASP A 177 19.69 0.27 -3.15
N GLY A 178 18.55 -0.20 -2.64
CA GLY A 178 17.39 0.63 -2.30
C GLY A 178 16.49 0.96 -3.48
N THR A 179 16.73 0.36 -4.66
CA THR A 179 15.89 0.52 -5.85
C THR A 179 15.29 -0.80 -6.31
N PHE A 180 14.19 -0.71 -7.07
CA PHE A 180 13.48 -1.87 -7.62
C PHE A 180 13.34 -1.78 -9.13
N VAL A 181 13.27 -2.94 -9.78
CA VAL A 181 12.99 -3.09 -11.21
C VAL A 181 11.66 -3.80 -11.42
N ASP A 182 10.76 -3.20 -12.19
CA ASP A 182 9.50 -3.87 -12.60
C ASP A 182 9.81 -5.04 -13.54
N ILE A 183 9.65 -6.26 -13.04
CA ILE A 183 9.87 -7.51 -13.77
C ILE A 183 8.56 -8.20 -14.15
N THR A 184 7.41 -7.56 -14.01
CA THR A 184 6.07 -8.12 -14.28
C THR A 184 6.00 -8.82 -15.63
N VAL A 185 6.51 -8.17 -16.68
CA VAL A 185 6.51 -8.73 -18.04
C VAL A 185 7.50 -9.87 -18.17
N LEU A 186 8.69 -9.72 -17.60
CA LEU A 186 9.76 -10.72 -17.64
C LEU A 186 9.35 -12.01 -16.90
N ALA A 187 8.67 -11.86 -15.77
CA ALA A 187 8.14 -12.97 -14.98
C ALA A 187 6.93 -13.67 -15.62
N GLY A 188 6.38 -13.13 -16.71
CA GLY A 188 5.25 -13.73 -17.44
C GLY A 188 3.90 -13.57 -16.76
N ILE A 189 3.78 -12.68 -15.76
CA ILE A 189 2.54 -12.40 -15.02
C ILE A 189 1.83 -11.13 -15.53
N ASN A 190 2.18 -10.65 -16.70
CA ASN A 190 1.68 -9.42 -17.32
C ASN A 190 0.24 -9.55 -17.89
N ARG A 191 -0.62 -10.31 -17.21
CA ARG A 191 -2.02 -10.50 -17.64
C ARG A 191 -2.96 -9.89 -16.61
N SER A 192 -3.93 -9.12 -17.09
CA SER A 192 -4.99 -8.55 -16.27
C SER A 192 -6.15 -9.54 -16.18
N PHE A 193 -6.24 -10.31 -15.09
CA PHE A 193 -7.23 -11.36 -14.95
C PHE A 193 -8.46 -10.96 -14.14
N GLY A 194 -8.37 -9.96 -13.30
CA GLY A 194 -9.46 -9.67 -12.39
C GLY A 194 -9.22 -8.48 -11.52
N ASN A 195 -9.91 -8.48 -10.40
CA ASN A 195 -9.91 -7.40 -9.44
C ASN A 195 -9.29 -7.96 -8.16
N GLY A 196 -7.99 -7.82 -8.02
CA GLY A 196 -7.24 -8.30 -6.86
C GLY A 196 -7.64 -7.54 -5.59
N LEU A 197 -7.71 -8.23 -4.46
CA LEU A 197 -8.06 -7.63 -3.16
C LEU A 197 -7.07 -8.01 -2.05
N GLY A 198 -6.16 -8.94 -2.30
CA GLY A 198 -5.18 -9.37 -1.31
C GLY A 198 -4.11 -10.24 -1.90
N ALA A 199 -2.99 -10.31 -1.21
CA ALA A 199 -1.86 -11.18 -1.50
C ALA A 199 -1.31 -11.78 -0.21
N VAL A 200 -0.71 -12.95 -0.33
CA VAL A 200 0.07 -13.60 0.73
C VAL A 200 1.22 -14.34 0.07
N ALA A 201 2.40 -14.22 0.63
CA ALA A 201 3.55 -15.02 0.25
C ALA A 201 3.76 -16.14 1.27
N ALA A 202 3.99 -17.35 0.79
CA ALA A 202 4.32 -18.50 1.62
C ALA A 202 5.08 -19.55 0.80
N ASP A 203 5.98 -20.26 1.46
CA ASP A 203 6.62 -21.45 0.92
C ASP A 203 5.69 -22.66 1.15
N PHE A 204 5.34 -23.37 0.07
CA PHE A 204 4.41 -24.49 0.10
C PHE A 204 5.08 -25.84 -0.16
N ASN A 205 6.41 -25.93 -0.29
CA ASN A 205 7.14 -27.17 -0.61
C ASN A 205 8.34 -27.48 0.30
#